data_766dad7ff626185b8614e28786735efe
#
_entry.id   766dad7ff626185b8614e28786735efe
#
_cell.length_a   1.000
_cell.length_b   1.000
_cell.length_c   1.000
_cell.angle_alpha   90.00
_cell.angle_beta   90.00
_cell.angle_gamma   90.00
#
_symmetry.space_group_name_H-M   'P 1'
#
loop_
_entity.id
_entity.type
_entity.pdbx_description
1 polymer ?
#
loop_
_entity_poly.entity_id
_entity_poly.type
_entity_poly.pdbx_seq_one_letter_code
_entity_poly.pdbx_strand_id
1 'polypeptide(L)'
;MNSPLYSIGSEYYLSKKVLTLLRKLDEQYGNIFSESPAALRVHDAYPGGLVTHTRNVLRFVDVILNTYPATLTCVNRNLVIFSSIVHDIGKITEYTPEVTRGKYHWFSHLGSGIEIMSRHKEDIIEVFGEEGYYRILSVIQQHHGEFSESCHTLESYIVHKADMLEAQMSKLNKDLADTGYTIPEDGLKIEFGKYKVW
;
A
#
# COMPACT_ATOMS: atom_id res chain seq x y z
N MET A 1 3.38 1.44 -22.71
CA MET A 1 3.51 2.04 -21.37
C MET A 1 3.13 1.01 -20.34
N ASN A 2 3.94 0.85 -19.31
CA ASN A 2 3.58 0.03 -18.15
C ASN A 2 2.43 0.73 -17.41
N SER A 3 1.32 0.03 -17.15
CA SER A 3 0.16 0.56 -16.44
C SER A 3 -0.11 -0.26 -15.17
N PRO A 4 0.83 -0.24 -14.19
CA PRO A 4 0.74 -1.10 -13.01
C PRO A 4 -0.47 -0.78 -12.14
N LEU A 5 -0.79 0.49 -11.92
CA LEU A 5 -1.91 0.93 -11.07
C LEU A 5 -3.26 0.50 -11.67
N TYR A 6 -3.44 0.72 -12.99
CA TYR A 6 -4.62 0.27 -13.70
C TYR A 6 -4.73 -1.26 -13.73
N SER A 7 -3.62 -1.95 -14.01
CA SER A 7 -3.57 -3.42 -14.04
C SER A 7 -4.02 -4.01 -12.70
N ILE A 8 -3.45 -3.52 -11.60
CA ILE A 8 -3.85 -3.92 -10.25
C ILE A 8 -5.34 -3.62 -10.02
N GLY A 9 -5.79 -2.40 -10.30
CA GLY A 9 -7.18 -2.00 -10.06
C GLY A 9 -8.19 -2.81 -10.87
N SER A 10 -7.84 -3.25 -12.08
CA SER A 10 -8.73 -4.03 -12.94
C SER A 10 -9.06 -5.43 -12.40
N GLU A 11 -8.25 -5.95 -11.47
CA GLU A 11 -8.48 -7.22 -10.80
C GLU A 11 -9.62 -7.17 -9.76
N TYR A 12 -10.07 -5.96 -9.34
CA TYR A 12 -10.95 -5.77 -8.17
C TYR A 12 -12.35 -5.20 -8.47
N TYR A 13 -12.84 -5.30 -9.71
CA TYR A 13 -14.20 -4.86 -10.10
C TYR A 13 -14.49 -3.37 -9.77
N LEU A 14 -13.51 -2.51 -9.96
CA LEU A 14 -13.67 -1.07 -9.76
C LEU A 14 -14.58 -0.44 -10.82
N SER A 15 -15.25 0.65 -10.45
CA SER A 15 -16.05 1.43 -11.40
C SER A 15 -15.19 1.99 -12.53
N LYS A 16 -15.79 2.20 -13.70
CA LYS A 16 -15.09 2.77 -14.88
C LYS A 16 -14.42 4.11 -14.57
N LYS A 17 -15.03 4.96 -13.74
CA LYS A 17 -14.45 6.24 -13.33
C LYS A 17 -13.15 6.06 -12.55
N VAL A 18 -13.13 5.11 -11.60
CA VAL A 18 -11.92 4.80 -10.81
C VAL A 18 -10.82 4.23 -11.70
N LEU A 19 -11.15 3.32 -12.62
CA LEU A 19 -10.18 2.78 -13.57
C LEU A 19 -9.60 3.87 -14.49
N THR A 20 -10.41 4.85 -14.90
CA THR A 20 -9.93 5.99 -15.68
C THR A 20 -8.99 6.87 -14.87
N LEU A 21 -9.26 7.11 -13.58
CA LEU A 21 -8.37 7.83 -12.68
C LEU A 21 -7.03 7.11 -12.51
N LEU A 22 -7.05 5.78 -12.33
CA LEU A 22 -5.81 4.99 -12.25
C LEU A 22 -4.97 5.07 -13.53
N ARG A 23 -5.60 5.11 -14.71
CA ARG A 23 -4.87 5.33 -15.97
C ARG A 23 -4.19 6.70 -16.04
N LYS A 24 -4.86 7.76 -15.58
CA LYS A 24 -4.24 9.10 -15.50
C LYS A 24 -3.01 9.10 -14.58
N LEU A 25 -3.08 8.39 -13.46
CA LEU A 25 -1.94 8.24 -12.57
C LEU A 25 -0.81 7.42 -13.21
N ASP A 26 -1.13 6.34 -13.94
CA ASP A 26 -0.14 5.55 -14.66
C ASP A 26 0.59 6.33 -15.76
N GLU A 27 -0.07 7.26 -16.44
CA GLU A 27 0.56 8.12 -17.44
C GLU A 27 1.72 8.94 -16.86
N GLN A 28 1.64 9.32 -15.59
CA GLN A 28 2.64 10.15 -14.93
C GLN A 28 3.60 9.33 -14.06
N TYR A 29 3.10 8.32 -13.36
CA TYR A 29 3.85 7.63 -12.29
C TYR A 29 4.05 6.13 -12.55
N GLY A 30 3.35 5.53 -13.53
CA GLY A 30 3.32 4.08 -13.73
C GLY A 30 4.70 3.46 -13.97
N ASN A 31 5.56 4.12 -14.76
CA ASN A 31 6.90 3.59 -15.04
C ASN A 31 7.74 3.53 -13.76
N ILE A 32 7.85 4.66 -13.04
CA ILE A 32 8.65 4.69 -11.81
C ILE A 32 8.03 3.82 -10.71
N PHE A 33 6.69 3.75 -10.61
CA PHE A 33 6.02 2.86 -9.66
C PHE A 33 6.35 1.39 -9.94
N SER A 34 6.42 0.98 -11.21
CA SER A 34 6.75 -0.39 -11.61
C SER A 34 8.20 -0.79 -11.31
N GLU A 35 9.09 0.16 -11.13
CA GLU A 35 10.52 -0.06 -10.87
C GLU A 35 10.90 0.17 -9.40
N SER A 36 10.04 0.85 -8.63
CA SER A 36 10.34 1.23 -7.24
C SER A 36 10.33 0.03 -6.29
N PRO A 37 11.24 -0.01 -5.30
CA PRO A 37 11.17 -0.97 -4.20
C PRO A 37 10.12 -0.55 -3.18
N ALA A 38 9.58 -1.50 -2.40
CA ALA A 38 8.70 -1.21 -1.28
C ALA A 38 9.44 -0.76 -0.01
N ALA A 39 10.68 -1.19 0.15
CA ALA A 39 11.53 -0.86 1.29
C ALA A 39 13.01 -0.93 0.89
N LEU A 40 13.92 -0.50 1.79
CA LEU A 40 15.37 -0.64 1.54
C LEU A 40 15.96 -1.96 2.05
N ARG A 41 15.33 -2.63 3.03
CA ARG A 41 15.95 -3.79 3.71
C ARG A 41 14.99 -4.87 4.15
N VAL A 42 13.76 -4.54 4.49
CA VAL A 42 12.90 -5.44 5.28
C VAL A 42 12.16 -6.43 4.39
N HIS A 43 11.23 -5.95 3.58
CA HIS A 43 10.42 -6.76 2.67
C HIS A 43 10.35 -6.06 1.30
N ASP A 44 10.24 -6.83 0.25
CA ASP A 44 10.14 -6.32 -1.13
C ASP A 44 11.17 -5.24 -1.49
N ALA A 45 12.40 -5.40 -0.94
CA ALA A 45 13.54 -4.51 -1.13
C ALA A 45 14.28 -4.87 -2.43
N TYR A 46 13.58 -4.78 -3.56
CA TYR A 46 14.09 -5.04 -4.91
C TYR A 46 13.33 -4.18 -5.93
N PRO A 47 13.89 -3.95 -7.13
CA PRO A 47 13.20 -3.23 -8.21
C PRO A 47 11.83 -3.86 -8.53
N GLY A 48 10.75 -3.08 -8.49
CA GLY A 48 9.38 -3.57 -8.67
C GLY A 48 8.73 -4.13 -7.39
N GLY A 49 9.41 -4.13 -6.26
CA GLY A 49 8.89 -4.58 -4.97
C GLY A 49 7.63 -3.83 -4.55
N LEU A 50 7.51 -2.54 -4.92
CA LEU A 50 6.32 -1.73 -4.60
C LEU A 50 5.05 -2.28 -5.26
N VAL A 51 5.12 -2.77 -6.49
CA VAL A 51 3.99 -3.43 -7.18
C VAL A 51 3.59 -4.72 -6.47
N THR A 52 4.57 -5.52 -6.06
CA THR A 52 4.33 -6.78 -5.34
C THR A 52 3.66 -6.52 -4.00
N HIS A 53 4.22 -5.61 -3.19
CA HIS A 53 3.68 -5.18 -1.92
C HIS A 53 2.22 -4.68 -2.06
N THR A 54 1.97 -3.74 -2.98
CA THR A 54 0.63 -3.19 -3.21
C THR A 54 -0.40 -4.29 -3.57
N ARG A 55 -0.02 -5.25 -4.43
CA ARG A 55 -0.90 -6.38 -4.75
C ARG A 55 -1.20 -7.26 -3.54
N ASN A 56 -0.21 -7.53 -2.72
CA ASN A 56 -0.38 -8.35 -1.52
C ASN A 56 -1.26 -7.65 -0.49
N VAL A 57 -1.04 -6.36 -0.23
CA VAL A 57 -1.91 -5.54 0.63
C VAL A 57 -3.37 -5.60 0.15
N LEU A 58 -3.59 -5.43 -1.16
CA LEU A 58 -4.94 -5.50 -1.74
C LEU A 58 -5.61 -6.86 -1.56
N ARG A 59 -4.87 -7.97 -1.64
CA ARG A 59 -5.41 -9.31 -1.36
C ARG A 59 -5.93 -9.40 0.07
N PHE A 60 -5.20 -8.87 1.05
CA PHE A 60 -5.66 -8.84 2.44
C PHE A 60 -6.86 -7.90 2.62
N VAL A 61 -6.86 -6.73 2.00
CA VAL A 61 -8.01 -5.82 2.00
C VAL A 61 -9.25 -6.51 1.43
N ASP A 62 -9.13 -7.18 0.30
CA ASP A 62 -10.24 -7.90 -0.34
C ASP A 62 -10.78 -9.02 0.53
N VAL A 63 -9.89 -9.79 1.19
CA VAL A 63 -10.30 -10.81 2.18
C VAL A 63 -11.05 -10.19 3.34
N ILE A 64 -10.58 -9.07 3.91
CA ILE A 64 -11.26 -8.37 5.00
C ILE A 64 -12.66 -7.93 4.58
N LEU A 65 -12.78 -7.27 3.43
CA LEU A 65 -14.06 -6.77 2.92
C LEU A 65 -15.06 -7.89 2.61
N ASN A 66 -14.59 -9.03 2.10
CA ASN A 66 -15.44 -10.16 1.76
C ASN A 66 -15.81 -11.02 3.00
N THR A 67 -14.91 -11.09 3.98
CA THR A 67 -15.15 -11.88 5.22
C THR A 67 -16.08 -11.14 6.18
N TYR A 68 -16.01 -9.82 6.21
CA TYR A 68 -16.79 -8.98 7.12
C TYR A 68 -17.74 -8.05 6.34
N PRO A 69 -18.84 -8.57 5.78
CA PRO A 69 -19.72 -7.80 4.90
C PRO A 69 -20.38 -6.60 5.60
N ALA A 70 -20.47 -6.59 6.92
CA ALA A 70 -20.93 -5.43 7.67
C ALA A 70 -20.02 -4.20 7.47
N THR A 71 -18.73 -4.38 7.21
CA THR A 71 -17.83 -3.27 6.90
C THR A 71 -18.23 -2.56 5.60
N LEU A 72 -18.74 -3.31 4.62
CA LEU A 72 -19.18 -2.75 3.32
C LEU A 72 -20.40 -1.82 3.44
N THR A 73 -21.15 -1.89 4.55
CA THR A 73 -22.23 -0.94 4.81
C THR A 73 -21.74 0.43 5.29
N CYS A 74 -20.49 0.49 5.76
CA CYS A 74 -19.87 1.67 6.37
C CYS A 74 -18.78 2.30 5.51
N VAL A 75 -18.29 1.60 4.46
CA VAL A 75 -17.23 2.09 3.59
C VAL A 75 -17.61 2.02 2.11
N ASN A 76 -17.04 2.90 1.32
CA ASN A 76 -17.10 2.79 -0.14
C ASN A 76 -16.00 1.83 -0.62
N ARG A 77 -16.37 0.63 -1.11
CA ARG A 77 -15.41 -0.38 -1.59
C ARG A 77 -14.45 0.19 -2.64
N ASN A 78 -14.92 0.98 -3.60
CA ASN A 78 -14.05 1.59 -4.61
C ASN A 78 -13.00 2.52 -3.97
N LEU A 79 -13.39 3.26 -2.92
CA LEU A 79 -12.49 4.16 -2.21
C LEU A 79 -11.43 3.38 -1.44
N VAL A 80 -11.81 2.32 -0.72
CA VAL A 80 -10.86 1.48 0.02
C VAL A 80 -9.84 0.85 -0.93
N ILE A 81 -10.30 0.24 -2.03
CA ILE A 81 -9.40 -0.39 -3.01
C ILE A 81 -8.49 0.66 -3.67
N PHE A 82 -9.04 1.79 -4.11
CA PHE A 82 -8.23 2.88 -4.68
C PHE A 82 -7.19 3.38 -3.69
N SER A 83 -7.59 3.65 -2.44
CA SER A 83 -6.67 4.10 -1.39
C SER A 83 -5.56 3.07 -1.11
N SER A 84 -5.89 1.79 -1.15
CA SER A 84 -4.90 0.71 -1.00
C SER A 84 -3.91 0.65 -2.16
N ILE A 85 -4.32 1.01 -3.39
CA ILE A 85 -3.41 1.08 -4.55
C ILE A 85 -2.40 2.24 -4.37
N VAL A 86 -2.85 3.35 -3.81
CA VAL A 86 -2.04 4.58 -3.75
C VAL A 86 -1.44 4.87 -2.36
N HIS A 87 -1.68 4.01 -1.34
CA HIS A 87 -1.23 4.27 0.04
C HIS A 87 0.25 4.56 0.13
N ASP A 88 1.03 3.87 -0.64
CA ASP A 88 2.50 3.92 -0.70
C ASP A 88 3.07 4.60 -1.95
N ILE A 89 2.23 5.29 -2.73
CA ILE A 89 2.69 5.92 -3.99
C ILE A 89 3.87 6.87 -3.80
N GLY A 90 3.98 7.49 -2.64
CA GLY A 90 5.08 8.39 -2.32
C GLY A 90 6.46 7.72 -2.25
N LYS A 91 6.53 6.38 -2.15
CA LYS A 91 7.80 5.63 -2.17
C LYS A 91 8.57 5.82 -3.49
N ILE A 92 7.89 6.18 -4.58
CA ILE A 92 8.52 6.53 -5.86
C ILE A 92 9.46 7.75 -5.78
N THR A 93 9.33 8.57 -4.76
CA THR A 93 10.20 9.73 -4.50
C THR A 93 11.15 9.49 -3.34
N GLU A 94 10.78 8.62 -2.41
CA GLU A 94 11.59 8.29 -1.23
C GLU A 94 12.74 7.34 -1.58
N TYR A 95 12.51 6.43 -2.56
CA TYR A 95 13.49 5.43 -2.99
C TYR A 95 13.79 5.54 -4.49
N THR A 96 14.94 4.99 -4.88
CA THR A 96 15.31 4.83 -6.30
C THR A 96 15.13 3.37 -6.73
N PRO A 97 15.02 3.09 -8.05
CA PRO A 97 14.97 1.73 -8.56
C PRO A 97 16.15 0.85 -8.14
N GLU A 98 17.32 1.46 -7.90
CA GLU A 98 18.54 0.78 -7.42
C GLU A 98 18.48 0.44 -5.92
N VAL A 99 17.32 0.57 -5.29
CA VAL A 99 17.09 0.29 -3.86
C VAL A 99 17.97 1.17 -2.96
N THR A 100 18.03 2.45 -3.28
CA THR A 100 18.72 3.47 -2.47
C THR A 100 17.76 4.60 -2.10
N ARG A 101 18.22 5.50 -1.23
CA ARG A 101 17.42 6.67 -0.85
C ARG A 101 17.36 7.67 -2.00
N GLY A 102 16.15 8.10 -2.35
CA GLY A 102 15.91 9.16 -3.30
C GLY A 102 16.37 10.54 -2.79
N LYS A 103 16.47 11.49 -3.70
CA LYS A 103 16.96 12.86 -3.41
C LYS A 103 16.19 13.53 -2.27
N TYR A 104 14.88 13.27 -2.15
CA TYR A 104 13.99 13.92 -1.17
C TYR A 104 13.48 12.95 -0.10
N HIS A 105 14.22 11.87 0.19
CA HIS A 105 13.84 10.83 1.15
C HIS A 105 13.48 11.36 2.56
N TRP A 106 14.01 12.52 2.94
CA TRP A 106 13.70 13.18 4.23
C TRP A 106 12.27 13.75 4.31
N PHE A 107 11.58 13.92 3.17
CA PHE A 107 10.19 14.36 3.13
C PHE A 107 9.19 13.21 3.41
N SER A 108 9.66 12.00 3.47
CA SER A 108 8.95 10.73 3.65
C SER A 108 7.94 10.41 2.53
N HIS A 109 7.62 9.12 2.35
CA HIS A 109 6.60 8.70 1.37
C HIS A 109 5.20 9.18 1.76
N LEU A 110 4.89 9.39 3.06
CA LEU A 110 3.60 9.91 3.49
C LEU A 110 3.37 11.31 2.93
N GLY A 111 4.33 12.22 3.15
CA GLY A 111 4.27 13.58 2.63
C GLY A 111 4.24 13.61 1.09
N SER A 112 5.12 12.85 0.46
CA SER A 112 5.18 12.75 -1.00
C SER A 112 3.90 12.16 -1.60
N GLY A 113 3.29 11.16 -0.96
CA GLY A 113 2.02 10.58 -1.38
C GLY A 113 0.87 11.58 -1.32
N ILE A 114 0.80 12.36 -0.23
CA ILE A 114 -0.18 13.45 -0.10
C ILE A 114 0.04 14.50 -1.20
N GLU A 115 1.29 14.90 -1.46
CA GLU A 115 1.61 15.87 -2.52
C GLU A 115 1.17 15.35 -3.90
N ILE A 116 1.48 14.10 -4.23
CA ILE A 116 1.07 13.48 -5.49
C ILE A 116 -0.45 13.50 -5.62
N MET A 117 -1.20 13.03 -4.62
CA MET A 117 -2.67 13.03 -4.68
C MET A 117 -3.25 14.45 -4.75
N SER A 118 -2.61 15.43 -4.12
CA SER A 118 -3.06 16.82 -4.16
C SER A 118 -2.98 17.44 -5.57
N ARG A 119 -2.04 17.00 -6.40
CA ARG A 119 -1.96 17.40 -7.81
C ARG A 119 -3.12 16.85 -8.65
N HIS A 120 -3.79 15.80 -8.18
CA HIS A 120 -4.94 15.17 -8.82
C HIS A 120 -6.25 15.42 -8.07
N LYS A 121 -6.29 16.45 -7.21
CA LYS A 121 -7.43 16.75 -6.33
C LYS A 121 -8.75 16.81 -7.09
N GLU A 122 -8.79 17.55 -8.20
CA GLU A 122 -10.02 17.76 -8.98
C GLU A 122 -10.54 16.46 -9.59
N ASP A 123 -9.65 15.65 -10.18
CA ASP A 123 -9.99 14.34 -10.73
C ASP A 123 -10.50 13.38 -9.64
N ILE A 124 -9.89 13.40 -8.47
CA ILE A 124 -10.30 12.57 -7.34
C ILE A 124 -11.66 13.01 -6.80
N ILE A 125 -11.90 14.32 -6.67
CA ILE A 125 -13.18 14.86 -6.23
C ILE A 125 -14.30 14.53 -7.23
N GLU A 126 -14.04 14.55 -8.52
CA GLU A 126 -15.02 14.15 -9.53
C GLU A 126 -15.48 12.68 -9.35
N VAL A 127 -14.57 11.81 -8.88
CA VAL A 127 -14.85 10.37 -8.70
C VAL A 127 -15.45 10.05 -7.34
N PHE A 128 -14.91 10.64 -6.27
CA PHE A 128 -15.19 10.24 -4.88
C PHE A 128 -15.85 11.34 -4.03
N GLY A 129 -16.00 12.56 -4.56
CA GLY A 129 -16.42 13.74 -3.81
C GLY A 129 -15.31 14.30 -2.94
N GLU A 130 -15.56 15.49 -2.35
CA GLU A 130 -14.58 16.17 -1.51
C GLU A 130 -14.25 15.37 -0.24
N GLU A 131 -15.23 14.78 0.41
CA GLU A 131 -15.01 13.92 1.58
C GLU A 131 -14.16 12.70 1.21
N GLY A 132 -14.44 12.06 0.05
CA GLY A 132 -13.65 10.92 -0.44
C GLY A 132 -12.20 11.29 -0.70
N TYR A 133 -11.93 12.48 -1.23
CA TYR A 133 -10.57 12.98 -1.39
C TYR A 133 -9.82 13.05 -0.04
N TYR A 134 -10.42 13.65 0.99
CA TYR A 134 -9.76 13.74 2.30
C TYR A 134 -9.64 12.37 2.98
N ARG A 135 -10.58 11.44 2.77
CA ARG A 135 -10.46 10.05 3.25
C ARG A 135 -9.28 9.32 2.60
N ILE A 136 -9.03 9.52 1.30
CA ILE A 136 -7.86 8.97 0.60
C ILE A 136 -6.56 9.53 1.21
N LEU A 137 -6.49 10.84 1.43
CA LEU A 137 -5.33 11.45 2.09
C LEU A 137 -5.11 10.90 3.50
N SER A 138 -6.19 10.68 4.26
CA SER A 138 -6.09 10.11 5.60
C SER A 138 -5.55 8.68 5.58
N VAL A 139 -5.90 7.88 4.57
CA VAL A 139 -5.30 6.54 4.40
C VAL A 139 -3.79 6.65 4.19
N ILE A 140 -3.33 7.53 3.29
CA ILE A 140 -1.89 7.73 3.06
C ILE A 140 -1.18 8.16 4.34
N GLN A 141 -1.75 9.07 5.10
CA GLN A 141 -1.13 9.59 6.31
C GLN A 141 -1.12 8.59 7.47
N GLN A 142 -2.13 7.70 7.57
CA GLN A 142 -2.44 6.92 8.75
C GLN A 142 -2.19 5.41 8.58
N HIS A 143 -1.81 4.92 7.40
CA HIS A 143 -1.66 3.48 7.18
C HIS A 143 -0.56 2.82 8.02
N HIS A 144 0.41 3.56 8.53
CA HIS A 144 1.38 3.05 9.50
C HIS A 144 0.85 3.00 10.95
N GLY A 145 -0.37 3.48 11.22
CA GLY A 145 -0.98 3.45 12.54
C GLY A 145 -0.12 4.12 13.61
N GLU A 146 0.15 3.40 14.72
CA GLU A 146 0.91 3.95 15.85
C GLU A 146 2.34 4.43 15.51
N PHE A 147 2.87 4.08 14.34
CA PHE A 147 4.18 4.54 13.87
C PHE A 147 4.13 5.86 13.08
N SER A 148 2.94 6.39 12.80
CA SER A 148 2.73 7.68 12.15
C SER A 148 1.64 8.49 12.86
N GLU A 149 0.38 8.17 12.60
CA GLU A 149 -0.80 8.76 13.20
C GLU A 149 -1.87 7.69 13.37
N SER A 150 -2.64 7.75 14.45
CA SER A 150 -3.74 6.81 14.69
C SER A 150 -4.77 6.86 13.57
N CYS A 151 -5.34 5.71 13.21
CA CYS A 151 -6.38 5.64 12.20
C CYS A 151 -7.67 6.31 12.70
N HIS A 152 -8.14 7.32 11.97
CA HIS A 152 -9.38 8.06 12.28
C HIS A 152 -10.55 7.69 11.36
N THR A 153 -10.30 6.93 10.28
CA THR A 153 -11.34 6.43 9.38
C THR A 153 -11.30 4.91 9.31
N LEU A 154 -12.44 4.29 8.99
CA LEU A 154 -12.49 2.84 8.84
C LEU A 154 -11.64 2.38 7.64
N GLU A 155 -11.56 3.19 6.58
CA GLU A 155 -10.70 2.95 5.43
C GLU A 155 -9.22 2.91 5.84
N SER A 156 -8.75 3.90 6.60
CA SER A 156 -7.35 3.92 7.06
C SER A 156 -7.05 2.74 8.00
N TYR A 157 -8.01 2.35 8.84
CA TYR A 157 -7.86 1.19 9.72
C TYR A 157 -7.74 -0.12 8.93
N ILE A 158 -8.60 -0.33 7.91
CA ILE A 158 -8.56 -1.54 7.07
C ILE A 158 -7.21 -1.62 6.33
N VAL A 159 -6.80 -0.53 5.69
CA VAL A 159 -5.53 -0.50 4.94
C VAL A 159 -4.34 -0.70 5.88
N HIS A 160 -4.32 -0.03 7.05
CA HIS A 160 -3.29 -0.23 8.07
C HIS A 160 -3.15 -1.70 8.49
N LYS A 161 -4.27 -2.38 8.78
CA LYS A 161 -4.22 -3.80 9.19
C LYS A 161 -3.73 -4.72 8.08
N ALA A 162 -4.13 -4.46 6.84
CA ALA A 162 -3.69 -5.21 5.67
C ALA A 162 -2.20 -5.00 5.39
N ASP A 163 -1.73 -3.75 5.42
CA ASP A 163 -0.33 -3.38 5.22
C ASP A 163 0.58 -3.97 6.30
N MET A 164 0.19 -3.82 7.57
CA MET A 164 0.93 -4.41 8.69
C MET A 164 1.04 -5.93 8.56
N LEU A 165 -0.06 -6.61 8.21
CA LEU A 165 -0.07 -8.07 8.06
C LEU A 165 0.81 -8.48 6.88
N GLU A 166 0.74 -7.77 5.74
CA GLU A 166 1.58 -8.03 4.58
C GLU A 166 3.06 -7.91 4.93
N ALA A 167 3.48 -6.81 5.56
CA ALA A 167 4.87 -6.58 5.93
C ALA A 167 5.41 -7.68 6.88
N GLN A 168 4.58 -8.14 7.83
CA GLN A 168 4.93 -9.22 8.76
C GLN A 168 5.06 -10.56 8.04
N MET A 169 4.11 -10.90 7.16
CA MET A 169 4.13 -12.17 6.44
C MET A 169 5.23 -12.24 5.39
N SER A 170 5.50 -11.13 4.69
CA SER A 170 6.62 -11.04 3.75
C SER A 170 7.97 -11.19 4.45
N LYS A 171 8.12 -10.56 5.62
CA LYS A 171 9.33 -10.76 6.44
C LYS A 171 9.47 -12.20 6.90
N LEU A 172 8.40 -12.80 7.42
CA LEU A 172 8.39 -14.21 7.84
C LEU A 172 8.79 -15.14 6.69
N ASN A 173 8.20 -14.93 5.51
CA ASN A 173 8.49 -15.74 4.33
C ASN A 173 9.97 -15.63 3.92
N LYS A 174 10.54 -14.44 4.01
CA LYS A 174 11.97 -14.21 3.76
C LYS A 174 12.84 -14.94 4.80
N ASP A 175 12.54 -14.79 6.09
CA ASP A 175 13.29 -15.43 7.17
C ASP A 175 13.25 -16.98 7.04
N LEU A 176 12.10 -17.55 6.65
CA LEU A 176 11.97 -18.98 6.36
C LEU A 176 12.77 -19.40 5.13
N ALA A 177 12.78 -18.61 4.07
CA ALA A 177 13.58 -18.88 2.87
C ALA A 177 15.08 -18.90 3.19
N ASP A 178 15.54 -17.95 4.02
CA ASP A 178 16.94 -17.83 4.45
C ASP A 178 17.39 -19.05 5.28
N THR A 179 16.46 -19.75 5.97
CA THR A 179 16.71 -21.02 6.70
C THR A 179 16.47 -22.27 5.85
N GLY A 180 16.23 -22.14 4.54
CA GLY A 180 15.91 -23.26 3.67
C GLY A 180 14.57 -23.94 4.02
N TYR A 181 13.63 -23.17 4.58
CA TYR A 181 12.32 -23.64 5.07
C TYR A 181 12.40 -24.69 6.17
N THR A 182 13.53 -24.75 6.89
CA THR A 182 13.71 -25.63 8.03
C THR A 182 13.45 -24.85 9.32
N ILE A 183 12.56 -25.34 10.16
CA ILE A 183 12.40 -24.76 11.50
C ILE A 183 13.52 -25.35 12.38
N PRO A 184 14.40 -24.50 12.98
CA PRO A 184 15.43 -24.97 13.89
C PRO A 184 14.84 -25.75 15.09
N GLU A 185 15.59 -26.71 15.66
CA GLU A 185 15.13 -27.50 16.82
C GLU A 185 14.75 -26.64 18.03
N ASP A 186 15.37 -25.46 18.19
CA ASP A 186 15.05 -24.50 19.25
C ASP A 186 13.91 -23.52 18.85
N GLY A 187 13.24 -23.76 17.71
CA GLY A 187 12.14 -22.95 17.19
C GLY A 187 12.60 -21.76 16.36
N LEU A 188 11.68 -21.21 15.58
CA LEU A 188 11.90 -20.00 14.80
C LEU A 188 11.54 -18.77 15.66
N LYS A 189 12.51 -17.95 16.00
CA LYS A 189 12.28 -16.70 16.74
C LYS A 189 11.83 -15.61 15.75
N ILE A 190 10.52 -15.43 15.64
CA ILE A 190 9.94 -14.38 14.81
C ILE A 190 9.58 -13.20 15.70
N GLU A 191 10.23 -12.07 15.50
CA GLU A 191 9.90 -10.84 16.19
C GLU A 191 8.89 -10.03 15.35
N PHE A 192 7.64 -9.97 15.78
CA PHE A 192 6.62 -9.09 15.25
C PHE A 192 6.45 -7.89 16.20
N GLY A 193 7.25 -6.85 16.01
CA GLY A 193 7.23 -5.71 16.93
C GLY A 193 7.54 -6.12 18.38
N LYS A 194 6.56 -5.96 19.28
CA LYS A 194 6.69 -6.34 20.71
C LYS A 194 6.41 -7.82 21.00
N TYR A 195 5.99 -8.60 20.00
CA TYR A 195 5.62 -10.00 20.19
C TYR A 195 6.71 -10.93 19.68
N LYS A 196 7.08 -11.91 20.51
CA LYS A 196 7.92 -13.03 20.10
C LYS A 196 7.01 -14.23 19.89
N VAL A 197 7.07 -14.84 18.71
CA VAL A 197 6.38 -16.10 18.40
C VAL A 197 7.43 -17.20 18.46
N TRP A 198 7.14 -18.25 19.25
CA TRP A 198 8.02 -19.41 19.46
C TRP A 198 7.59 -20.57 18.57
#